data_ae0f8f239b87a9b3f5a9f8e0d0bf0370
#
_entry.id   ae0f8f239b87a9b3f5a9f8e0d0bf0370
#
_cell.length_a   1.000
_cell.length_b   1.000
_cell.length_c   1.000
_cell.angle_alpha   90.00
_cell.angle_beta   90.00
_cell.angle_gamma   90.00
#
_symmetry.space_group_name_H-M   'P 1'
#
loop_
_entity.id
_entity.type
_entity.pdbx_description
1 polymer ?
#
loop_
_entity_poly.entity_id
_entity_poly.type
_entity_poly.pdbx_seq_one_letter_code
_entity_poly.pdbx_strand_id
1 'polypeptide(L)'
;MNIREWLALSLEGKEIAFPETVNFNVNGYSLEDALRTHIEWVSNWKKKAIASKGAPLNLDETRADDRCILGSWLNSMYSRFQDMNEFQYLFTKHRDFHEAAAKIVELHNNKKFTAALNEARSVLPRLSLDIADALEAFFKVVMKK
;
A
#
# COMPACT_ATOMS: atom_id res chain seq x y z
N MET A 1 2.00 8.38 -19.37
CA MET A 1 1.35 8.08 -18.06
C MET A 1 2.44 7.85 -17.02
N ASN A 2 2.33 8.50 -15.87
CA ASN A 2 3.29 8.27 -14.79
C ASN A 2 2.80 7.16 -13.84
N ILE A 3 3.66 6.78 -12.90
CA ILE A 3 3.37 5.67 -11.97
C ILE A 3 2.17 5.98 -11.07
N ARG A 4 2.06 7.23 -10.60
CA ARG A 4 0.95 7.66 -9.76
C ARG A 4 -0.39 7.54 -10.50
N GLU A 5 -0.44 7.97 -11.76
CA GLU A 5 -1.64 7.84 -12.60
C GLU A 5 -1.98 6.37 -12.85
N TRP A 6 -0.96 5.56 -13.14
CA TRP A 6 -1.15 4.13 -13.35
C TRP A 6 -1.76 3.47 -12.11
N LEU A 7 -1.23 3.79 -10.93
CA LEU A 7 -1.75 3.22 -9.69
C LEU A 7 -3.20 3.64 -9.45
N ALA A 8 -3.50 4.93 -9.65
CA ALA A 8 -4.87 5.44 -9.45
C ALA A 8 -5.88 4.68 -10.32
N LEU A 9 -5.54 4.44 -11.58
CA LEU A 9 -6.41 3.72 -12.50
C LEU A 9 -6.50 2.23 -12.13
N SER A 10 -5.39 1.64 -11.71
CA SER A 10 -5.37 0.22 -11.29
C SER A 10 -6.22 0.00 -10.04
N LEU A 11 -6.22 0.95 -9.11
CA LEU A 11 -7.06 0.86 -7.90
C LEU A 11 -8.55 0.95 -8.23
N GLU A 12 -8.91 1.55 -9.38
CA GLU A 12 -10.28 1.57 -9.88
C GLU A 12 -10.68 0.28 -10.59
N GLY A 13 -9.76 -0.68 -10.68
CA GLY A 13 -10.01 -1.96 -11.32
C GLY A 13 -9.70 -2.01 -12.81
N LYS A 14 -9.06 -0.96 -13.35
CA LYS A 14 -8.70 -0.92 -14.77
C LYS A 14 -7.41 -1.69 -15.02
N GLU A 15 -7.40 -2.51 -16.06
CA GLU A 15 -6.22 -3.25 -16.48
C GLU A 15 -5.43 -2.41 -17.48
N ILE A 16 -4.31 -1.88 -17.04
CA ILE A 16 -3.46 -0.99 -17.84
C ILE A 16 -2.03 -1.48 -17.75
N ALA A 17 -1.32 -1.44 -18.89
CA ALA A 17 0.10 -1.81 -18.92
C ALA A 17 0.91 -0.88 -18.02
N PHE A 18 1.86 -1.43 -17.29
CA PHE A 18 2.74 -0.65 -16.44
C PHE A 18 3.58 0.31 -17.30
N PRO A 19 3.76 1.57 -16.86
CA PRO A 19 4.55 2.53 -17.64
C PRO A 19 5.97 2.03 -17.90
N GLU A 20 6.42 2.11 -19.15
CA GLU A 20 7.78 1.72 -19.54
C GLU A 20 8.76 2.80 -19.12
N THR A 21 9.05 2.88 -17.84
CA THR A 21 9.99 3.91 -17.42
C THR A 21 11.36 3.34 -17.15
N VAL A 22 11.49 2.45 -16.20
CA VAL A 22 12.80 1.88 -15.89
C VAL A 22 12.57 0.56 -15.16
N ASN A 23 13.41 -0.43 -15.45
CA ASN A 23 13.40 -1.69 -14.74
C ASN A 23 14.09 -1.52 -13.37
N PHE A 24 13.45 -0.78 -12.47
CA PHE A 24 13.96 -0.66 -11.10
C PHE A 24 13.78 -1.97 -10.36
N ASN A 25 14.88 -2.48 -9.81
CA ASN A 25 14.88 -3.74 -9.07
C ASN A 25 15.82 -3.63 -7.87
N VAL A 26 15.34 -4.02 -6.69
CA VAL A 26 16.14 -4.06 -5.46
C VAL A 26 15.91 -5.42 -4.81
N ASN A 27 17.00 -6.18 -4.63
CA ASN A 27 16.95 -7.53 -4.05
C ASN A 27 15.96 -8.46 -4.80
N GLY A 28 15.92 -8.36 -6.13
CA GLY A 28 15.05 -9.20 -6.94
C GLY A 28 13.58 -8.76 -6.96
N TYR A 29 13.25 -7.63 -6.34
CA TYR A 29 11.89 -7.11 -6.24
C TYR A 29 11.78 -5.83 -7.05
N SER A 30 10.94 -5.83 -8.09
CA SER A 30 10.81 -4.67 -8.97
C SER A 30 9.82 -3.65 -8.42
N LEU A 31 9.92 -2.41 -8.92
CA LEU A 31 8.94 -1.38 -8.58
C LEU A 31 7.53 -1.81 -8.99
N GLU A 32 7.39 -2.41 -10.16
CA GLU A 32 6.10 -2.93 -10.62
C GLU A 32 5.56 -3.99 -9.67
N ASP A 33 6.39 -4.95 -9.25
CA ASP A 33 5.98 -6.02 -8.32
C ASP A 33 5.53 -5.45 -6.99
N ALA A 34 6.25 -4.46 -6.46
CA ALA A 34 5.89 -3.82 -5.19
C ALA A 34 4.52 -3.16 -5.28
N LEU A 35 4.26 -2.45 -6.37
CA LEU A 35 2.98 -1.78 -6.58
C LEU A 35 1.84 -2.77 -6.80
N ARG A 36 2.06 -3.83 -7.58
CA ARG A 36 1.04 -4.86 -7.81
C ARG A 36 0.71 -5.60 -6.52
N THR A 37 1.71 -5.87 -5.69
CA THR A 37 1.51 -6.48 -4.37
C THR A 37 0.62 -5.60 -3.50
N HIS A 38 0.85 -4.29 -3.51
CA HIS A 38 0.02 -3.35 -2.76
C HIS A 38 -1.42 -3.33 -3.27
N ILE A 39 -1.60 -3.28 -4.59
CA ILE A 39 -2.93 -3.32 -5.20
C ILE A 39 -3.68 -4.59 -4.81
N GLU A 40 -3.00 -5.73 -4.85
CA GLU A 40 -3.59 -7.02 -4.50
C GLU A 40 -4.04 -7.03 -3.02
N TRP A 41 -3.22 -6.50 -2.12
CA TRP A 41 -3.59 -6.42 -0.71
C TRP A 41 -4.86 -5.59 -0.53
N VAL A 42 -4.92 -4.41 -1.17
CA VAL A 42 -6.10 -3.52 -1.10
C VAL A 42 -7.34 -4.21 -1.65
N SER A 43 -7.19 -4.87 -2.81
CA SER A 43 -8.31 -5.58 -3.45
C SER A 43 -8.84 -6.71 -2.57
N ASN A 44 -7.96 -7.53 -2.01
CA ASN A 44 -8.32 -8.63 -1.13
C ASN A 44 -8.99 -8.13 0.15
N TRP A 45 -8.47 -7.06 0.73
CA TRP A 45 -9.04 -6.45 1.92
C TRP A 45 -10.47 -5.94 1.67
N LYS A 46 -10.68 -5.25 0.53
CA LYS A 46 -12.01 -4.77 0.14
C LYS A 46 -12.99 -5.93 -0.06
N LYS A 47 -12.54 -7.02 -0.68
CA LYS A 47 -13.38 -8.21 -0.88
C LYS A 47 -13.81 -8.82 0.44
N LYS A 48 -12.89 -8.90 1.40
CA LYS A 48 -13.22 -9.40 2.75
C LYS A 48 -14.24 -8.51 3.43
N ALA A 49 -14.08 -7.19 3.32
CA ALA A 49 -15.01 -6.24 3.93
C ALA A 49 -16.42 -6.38 3.35
N ILE A 50 -16.54 -6.52 2.03
CA ILE A 50 -17.83 -6.72 1.36
C ILE A 50 -18.44 -8.07 1.74
N ALA A 51 -17.64 -9.14 1.74
CA ALA A 51 -18.09 -10.48 2.03
C ALA A 51 -18.56 -10.64 3.48
N SER A 52 -18.08 -9.79 4.39
CA SER A 52 -18.44 -9.86 5.82
C SER A 52 -19.91 -9.52 6.08
N LYS A 53 -20.56 -8.79 5.18
CA LYS A 53 -21.96 -8.34 5.32
C LYS A 53 -22.21 -7.65 6.66
N GLY A 54 -21.27 -6.85 7.12
CA GLY A 54 -21.35 -6.13 8.39
C GLY A 54 -20.80 -6.88 9.59
N ALA A 55 -20.37 -8.13 9.43
CA ALA A 55 -19.72 -8.86 10.53
C ALA A 55 -18.36 -8.26 10.85
N PRO A 56 -17.85 -8.40 12.10
CA PRO A 56 -16.57 -7.85 12.48
C PRO A 56 -15.41 -8.34 11.60
N LEU A 57 -14.48 -7.43 11.27
CA LEU A 57 -13.27 -7.73 10.54
C LEU A 57 -12.10 -7.88 11.53
N ASN A 58 -11.03 -8.53 11.11
CA ASN A 58 -9.84 -8.75 11.94
C ASN A 58 -8.99 -7.48 11.98
N LEU A 59 -9.03 -6.78 13.12
CA LEU A 59 -8.30 -5.52 13.31
C LEU A 59 -6.79 -5.74 13.33
N ASP A 60 -6.33 -6.74 14.07
CA ASP A 60 -4.89 -6.99 14.22
C ASP A 60 -4.23 -7.37 12.90
N GLU A 61 -4.89 -8.21 12.09
CA GLU A 61 -4.41 -8.59 10.78
C GLU A 61 -4.31 -7.38 9.85
N THR A 62 -5.31 -6.49 9.89
CA THR A 62 -5.32 -5.28 9.07
C THR A 62 -4.21 -4.31 9.47
N ARG A 63 -3.98 -4.15 10.77
CA ARG A 63 -2.96 -3.24 11.29
C ARG A 63 -1.54 -3.74 11.05
N ALA A 64 -1.33 -5.04 10.96
CA ALA A 64 -0.02 -5.66 10.87
C ALA A 64 0.65 -5.36 9.52
N ASP A 65 1.46 -4.30 9.46
CA ASP A 65 2.16 -3.87 8.26
C ASP A 65 3.31 -4.80 7.87
N ASP A 66 3.81 -5.60 8.80
CA ASP A 66 4.91 -6.55 8.56
C ASP A 66 4.44 -7.89 8.00
N ARG A 67 3.13 -8.15 7.96
CA ARG A 67 2.58 -9.42 7.47
C ARG A 67 2.17 -9.38 6.00
N CYS A 68 2.08 -8.20 5.39
CA CYS A 68 1.86 -8.13 3.96
C CYS A 68 3.19 -8.31 3.23
N ILE A 69 3.15 -8.71 1.96
CA ILE A 69 4.36 -9.01 1.18
C ILE A 69 5.26 -7.76 1.10
N LEU A 70 4.68 -6.59 0.83
CA LEU A 70 5.45 -5.35 0.78
C LEU A 70 6.11 -5.04 2.11
N GLY A 71 5.39 -5.17 3.22
CA GLY A 71 5.93 -4.92 4.55
C GLY A 71 7.02 -5.90 4.93
N SER A 72 6.84 -7.17 4.59
CA SER A 72 7.87 -8.19 4.83
C SER A 72 9.17 -7.84 4.09
N TRP A 73 9.06 -7.42 2.81
CA TRP A 73 10.21 -6.99 2.03
C TRP A 73 10.87 -5.75 2.64
N LEU A 74 10.09 -4.74 3.05
CA LEU A 74 10.62 -3.55 3.72
C LEU A 74 11.37 -3.90 5.00
N ASN A 75 10.81 -4.78 5.81
CA ASN A 75 11.45 -5.21 7.05
C ASN A 75 12.76 -5.96 6.79
N SER A 76 12.82 -6.76 5.72
CA SER A 76 14.03 -7.48 5.35
C SER A 76 15.18 -6.55 4.95
N MET A 77 14.87 -5.33 4.53
CA MET A 77 15.86 -4.35 4.09
C MET A 77 16.14 -3.26 5.12
N TYR A 78 15.45 -3.29 6.25
CA TYR A 78 15.53 -2.20 7.24
C TYR A 78 16.96 -1.93 7.70
N SER A 79 17.71 -2.97 8.07
CA SER A 79 19.09 -2.80 8.56
C SER A 79 20.01 -2.19 7.50
N ARG A 80 19.74 -2.45 6.22
CA ARG A 80 20.56 -1.96 5.12
C ARG A 80 20.26 -0.50 4.77
N PHE A 81 19.00 -0.08 4.83
CA PHE A 81 18.56 1.22 4.33
C PHE A 81 18.02 2.16 5.41
N GLN A 82 18.09 1.79 6.69
CA GLN A 82 17.45 2.56 7.77
C GLN A 82 17.93 4.02 7.85
N ASP A 83 19.14 4.31 7.41
CA ASP A 83 19.68 5.67 7.45
C ASP A 83 19.34 6.51 6.21
N MET A 84 18.65 5.92 5.23
CA MET A 84 18.25 6.60 4.01
C MET A 84 16.91 7.27 4.19
N ASN A 85 16.82 8.58 3.93
CA ASN A 85 15.59 9.35 4.10
C ASN A 85 14.44 8.80 3.26
N GLU A 86 14.69 8.43 2.00
CA GLU A 86 13.69 7.89 1.09
C GLU A 86 13.13 6.57 1.61
N PHE A 87 13.97 5.74 2.22
CA PHE A 87 13.53 4.49 2.82
C PHE A 87 12.65 4.74 4.06
N GLN A 88 13.06 5.66 4.94
CA GLN A 88 12.28 5.99 6.13
C GLN A 88 10.92 6.58 5.76
N TYR A 89 10.88 7.41 4.73
CA TYR A 89 9.62 7.98 4.24
C TYR A 89 8.68 6.88 3.74
N LEU A 90 9.21 5.95 2.92
CA LEU A 90 8.46 4.82 2.42
C LEU A 90 7.95 3.92 3.56
N PHE A 91 8.83 3.60 4.50
CA PHE A 91 8.50 2.77 5.66
C PHE A 91 7.36 3.38 6.47
N THR A 92 7.45 4.70 6.71
CA THR A 92 6.42 5.45 7.46
C THR A 92 5.10 5.49 6.70
N LYS A 93 5.12 5.78 5.40
CA LYS A 93 3.90 5.84 4.58
C LYS A 93 3.20 4.50 4.50
N HIS A 94 3.95 3.42 4.42
CA HIS A 94 3.38 2.08 4.43
C HIS A 94 2.70 1.78 5.77
N ARG A 95 3.34 2.14 6.89
CA ARG A 95 2.75 2.00 8.21
C ARG A 95 1.48 2.83 8.34
N ASP A 96 1.52 4.09 7.90
CA ASP A 96 0.36 4.98 7.95
C ASP A 96 -0.83 4.41 7.19
N PHE A 97 -0.56 3.75 6.06
CA PHE A 97 -1.61 3.10 5.29
C PHE A 97 -2.30 2.00 6.10
N HIS A 98 -1.53 1.13 6.77
CA HIS A 98 -2.10 0.06 7.58
C HIS A 98 -2.85 0.61 8.79
N GLU A 99 -2.36 1.69 9.41
CA GLU A 99 -3.06 2.35 10.52
C GLU A 99 -4.39 2.97 10.06
N ALA A 100 -4.42 3.57 8.86
CA ALA A 100 -5.66 4.11 8.30
C ALA A 100 -6.66 3.00 7.99
N ALA A 101 -6.19 1.88 7.42
CA ALA A 101 -7.04 0.72 7.18
C ALA A 101 -7.59 0.14 8.49
N ALA A 102 -6.77 0.10 9.53
CA ALA A 102 -7.19 -0.36 10.86
C ALA A 102 -8.27 0.53 11.45
N LYS A 103 -8.15 1.85 11.29
CA LYS A 103 -9.18 2.80 11.73
C LYS A 103 -10.51 2.52 11.03
N ILE A 104 -10.47 2.21 9.74
CA ILE A 104 -11.68 1.86 8.99
C ILE A 104 -12.30 0.58 9.55
N VAL A 105 -11.47 -0.42 9.89
CA VAL A 105 -11.95 -1.65 10.51
C VAL A 105 -12.60 -1.37 11.85
N GLU A 106 -12.01 -0.48 12.67
CA GLU A 106 -12.62 -0.09 13.95
C GLU A 106 -14.00 0.53 13.76
N LEU A 107 -14.14 1.45 12.80
CA LEU A 107 -15.42 2.06 12.47
C LEU A 107 -16.43 1.01 12.01
N HIS A 108 -16.01 0.10 11.14
CA HIS A 108 -16.84 -1.00 10.64
C HIS A 108 -17.31 -1.89 11.80
N ASN A 109 -16.39 -2.28 12.69
CA ASN A 109 -16.68 -3.17 13.81
C ASN A 109 -17.61 -2.51 14.84
N ASN A 110 -17.60 -1.19 14.92
CA ASN A 110 -18.49 -0.40 15.75
C ASN A 110 -19.80 -0.04 15.03
N LYS A 111 -20.05 -0.65 13.88
CA LYS A 111 -21.24 -0.45 13.04
C LYS A 111 -21.41 0.96 12.51
N LYS A 112 -20.32 1.72 12.42
CA LYS A 112 -20.29 3.06 11.82
C LYS A 112 -19.94 2.93 10.34
N PHE A 113 -20.80 2.26 9.58
CA PHE A 113 -20.52 1.85 8.20
C PHE A 113 -20.36 3.04 7.24
N THR A 114 -21.17 4.09 7.41
CA THR A 114 -21.05 5.28 6.56
C THR A 114 -19.70 5.98 6.77
N ALA A 115 -19.28 6.14 8.02
CA ALA A 115 -18.00 6.74 8.35
C ALA A 115 -16.85 5.87 7.80
N ALA A 116 -16.95 4.54 7.96
CA ALA A 116 -15.96 3.62 7.44
C ALA A 116 -15.83 3.74 5.92
N LEU A 117 -16.95 3.81 5.21
CA LEU A 117 -16.96 3.92 3.75
C LEU A 117 -16.35 5.24 3.29
N ASN A 118 -16.68 6.36 3.97
CA ASN A 118 -16.12 7.67 3.64
C ASN A 118 -14.60 7.69 3.79
N GLU A 119 -14.07 7.12 4.88
CA GLU A 119 -12.63 7.00 5.09
C GLU A 119 -11.98 6.12 4.02
N ALA A 120 -12.61 5.00 3.69
CA ALA A 120 -12.08 4.10 2.66
C ALA A 120 -12.02 4.76 1.27
N ARG A 121 -12.95 5.66 0.97
CA ARG A 121 -13.00 6.33 -0.33
C ARG A 121 -12.07 7.54 -0.41
N SER A 122 -11.79 8.21 0.71
CA SER A 122 -11.00 9.45 0.71
C SER A 122 -9.56 9.24 1.16
N VAL A 123 -9.35 8.56 2.29
CA VAL A 123 -8.02 8.45 2.90
C VAL A 123 -7.17 7.35 2.27
N LEU A 124 -7.73 6.16 2.06
CA LEU A 124 -6.94 5.03 1.55
C LEU A 124 -6.35 5.26 0.16
N PRO A 125 -7.12 5.76 -0.85
CA PRO A 125 -6.53 6.01 -2.16
C PRO A 125 -5.40 7.03 -2.11
N ARG A 126 -5.54 8.08 -1.30
CA ARG A 126 -4.51 9.10 -1.14
C ARG A 126 -3.23 8.49 -0.56
N LEU A 127 -3.35 7.67 0.48
CA LEU A 127 -2.18 7.02 1.09
C LEU A 127 -1.54 6.00 0.15
N SER A 128 -2.35 5.29 -0.66
CA SER A 128 -1.81 4.39 -1.69
C SER A 128 -0.98 5.16 -2.71
N LEU A 129 -1.44 6.34 -3.14
CA LEU A 129 -0.69 7.17 -4.07
C LEU A 129 0.59 7.71 -3.44
N ASP A 130 0.57 8.05 -2.15
CA ASP A 130 1.77 8.45 -1.43
C ASP A 130 2.79 7.31 -1.35
N ILE A 131 2.33 6.07 -1.17
CA ILE A 131 3.21 4.90 -1.21
C ILE A 131 3.84 4.74 -2.59
N ALA A 132 3.08 4.95 -3.66
CA ALA A 132 3.63 4.88 -5.02
C ALA A 132 4.74 5.90 -5.23
N ASP A 133 4.52 7.14 -4.80
CA ASP A 133 5.53 8.20 -4.90
C ASP A 133 6.78 7.85 -4.07
N ALA A 134 6.57 7.32 -2.87
CA ALA A 134 7.66 6.94 -1.97
C ALA A 134 8.47 5.77 -2.52
N LEU A 135 7.80 4.77 -3.10
CA LEU A 135 8.47 3.63 -3.74
C LEU A 135 9.31 4.10 -4.93
N GLU A 136 8.74 4.94 -5.79
CA GLU A 136 9.48 5.46 -6.93
C GLU A 136 10.72 6.23 -6.49
N ALA A 137 10.60 7.09 -5.50
CA ALA A 137 11.73 7.87 -4.98
C ALA A 137 12.82 6.95 -4.41
N PHE A 138 12.44 5.94 -3.63
CA PHE A 138 13.39 5.00 -3.05
C PHE A 138 14.14 4.21 -4.12
N PHE A 139 13.42 3.63 -5.08
CA PHE A 139 14.04 2.86 -6.16
C PHE A 139 15.00 3.72 -6.99
N LYS A 140 14.62 4.96 -7.30
CA LYS A 140 15.49 5.88 -8.06
C LYS A 140 16.80 6.15 -7.35
N VAL A 141 16.76 6.39 -6.04
CA VAL A 141 17.97 6.68 -5.26
C VAL A 141 18.88 5.46 -5.19
N VAL A 142 18.31 4.28 -4.92
CA VAL A 142 19.09 3.04 -4.82
C VAL A 142 19.72 2.68 -6.16
N MET A 143 19.01 2.83 -7.26
CA MET A 143 19.50 2.45 -8.59
C MET A 143 20.57 3.41 -9.13
N LYS A 144 20.67 4.60 -8.57
CA LYS A 144 21.73 5.57 -8.99
C LYS A 144 23.07 5.28 -8.34
N LYS A 145 23.13 4.44 -7.36
CA LYS A 145 24.36 4.02 -6.71
C LYS A 145 24.92 2.79 -7.41
#